data_a7fb197a6e825bef8e418a12702c6681
#
_entry.id   a7fb197a6e825bef8e418a12702c6681
#
_cell.length_a   1.000
_cell.length_b   1.000
_cell.length_c   1.000
_cell.angle_alpha   90.00
_cell.angle_beta   90.00
_cell.angle_gamma   90.00
#
_symmetry.space_group_name_H-M   'P 1'
#
loop_
_entity.id
_entity.type
_entity.pdbx_description
1 polymer ?
#
loop_
_entity_poly.entity_id
_entity_poly.type
_entity_poly.pdbx_seq_one_letter_code
_entity_poly.pdbx_strand_id
1 'polypeptide(L)'
;MYLLDTNALIILMYGEITNIKLSKEAISIINSSEHLCISIASLWEIAIKKKLGKLDIKSSIRRIADKCKDAGIWILPITVKYLDKTIELELNKDHHDPFDRLILSTAIVENYTLISTDSKMRQYGAKVIW
;
A
#
# COMPACT_ATOMS: atom_id res chain seq x y z
N MET A 1 -5.14 -5.54 11.87
CA MET A 1 -5.15 -5.53 10.39
C MET A 1 -3.90 -4.84 9.87
N TYR A 2 -3.35 -5.35 8.81
CA TYR A 2 -2.15 -4.81 8.16
C TYR A 2 -2.51 -4.26 6.79
N LEU A 3 -2.17 -3.01 6.53
CA LEU A 3 -2.38 -2.36 5.24
C LEU A 3 -1.06 -2.37 4.46
N LEU A 4 -1.06 -2.98 3.28
CA LEU A 4 0.09 -2.95 2.39
C LEU A 4 0.08 -1.65 1.58
N ASP A 5 1.21 -0.97 1.48
CA ASP A 5 1.35 0.09 0.49
C ASP A 5 1.50 -0.49 -0.92
N THR A 6 1.50 0.37 -1.94
CA THR A 6 1.55 -0.08 -3.33
C THR A 6 2.82 -0.88 -3.64
N ASN A 7 3.97 -0.42 -3.17
CA ASN A 7 5.23 -1.13 -3.39
C ASN A 7 5.26 -2.49 -2.69
N ALA A 8 4.76 -2.57 -1.45
CA ALA A 8 4.66 -3.83 -0.73
C ALA A 8 3.76 -4.82 -1.48
N LEU A 9 2.63 -4.34 -2.02
CA LEU A 9 1.74 -5.17 -2.85
C LEU A 9 2.45 -5.69 -4.11
N ILE A 10 3.17 -4.81 -4.80
CA ILE A 10 3.90 -5.18 -6.03
C ILE A 10 4.96 -6.24 -5.72
N ILE A 11 5.72 -6.06 -4.65
CA ILE A 11 6.74 -7.02 -4.21
C ILE A 11 6.09 -8.38 -3.87
N LEU A 12 4.97 -8.35 -3.16
CA LEU A 12 4.26 -9.58 -2.80
C LEU A 12 3.78 -10.34 -4.04
N MET A 13 3.23 -9.65 -5.03
CA MET A 13 2.63 -10.27 -6.22
C MET A 13 3.65 -10.68 -7.28
N TYR A 14 4.74 -9.94 -7.44
CA TYR A 14 5.66 -10.06 -8.56
C TYR A 14 7.13 -10.21 -8.15
N GLY A 15 7.41 -10.25 -6.84
CA GLY A 15 8.76 -10.28 -6.33
C GLY A 15 9.47 -8.93 -6.45
N GLU A 16 10.80 -8.97 -6.39
CA GLU A 16 11.62 -7.75 -6.44
C GLU A 16 11.68 -7.20 -7.87
N ILE A 17 10.90 -6.17 -8.15
CA ILE A 17 10.94 -5.45 -9.43
C ILE A 17 12.03 -4.37 -9.43
N THR A 18 12.44 -3.95 -8.23
CA THR A 18 13.49 -2.95 -8.00
C THR A 18 14.42 -3.43 -6.89
N ASN A 19 15.47 -2.65 -6.58
CA ASN A 19 16.35 -2.92 -5.43
C ASN A 19 15.65 -2.68 -4.06
N ILE A 20 14.35 -2.48 -4.05
CA ILE A 20 13.55 -2.26 -2.85
C ILE A 20 13.10 -3.61 -2.31
N LYS A 21 13.36 -3.85 -1.03
CA LYS A 21 13.04 -5.11 -0.35
C LYS A 21 12.16 -4.85 0.85
N LEU A 22 11.31 -5.82 1.15
CA LEU A 22 10.64 -5.89 2.45
C LEU A 22 11.58 -6.53 3.47
N SER A 23 11.48 -6.10 4.73
CA SER A 23 12.21 -6.72 5.83
C SER A 23 11.74 -8.16 6.07
N LYS A 24 12.56 -8.94 6.77
CA LYS A 24 12.16 -10.29 7.19
C LYS A 24 10.93 -10.28 8.07
N GLU A 25 10.79 -9.24 8.91
CA GLU A 25 9.61 -9.04 9.77
C GLU A 25 8.36 -8.83 8.92
N ALA A 26 8.40 -7.94 7.95
CA ALA A 26 7.28 -7.69 7.04
C ALA A 26 6.87 -8.95 6.27
N ILE A 27 7.82 -9.68 5.74
CA ILE A 27 7.58 -10.94 5.02
C ILE A 27 6.94 -11.99 5.95
N SER A 28 7.43 -12.11 7.18
CA SER A 28 6.88 -13.02 8.18
C SER A 28 5.42 -12.71 8.49
N ILE A 29 5.10 -11.43 8.67
CA ILE A 29 3.73 -10.98 8.94
C ILE A 29 2.82 -11.28 7.75
N ILE A 30 3.26 -10.97 6.54
CA ILE A 30 2.50 -11.24 5.32
C ILE A 30 2.17 -12.73 5.20
N ASN A 31 3.15 -13.59 5.46
CA ASN A 31 2.99 -15.04 5.34
C ASN A 31 2.12 -15.66 6.42
N SER A 32 2.04 -15.05 7.60
CA SER A 32 1.35 -15.61 8.77
C SER A 32 0.02 -14.93 9.10
N SER A 33 -0.24 -13.73 8.57
CA SER A 33 -1.44 -12.97 8.92
C SER A 33 -2.62 -13.34 8.03
N GLU A 34 -3.79 -13.47 8.66
CA GLU A 34 -5.08 -13.60 7.98
C GLU A 34 -5.76 -12.24 7.77
N HIS A 35 -5.11 -11.15 8.20
CA HIS A 35 -5.71 -9.80 8.24
C HIS A 35 -4.90 -8.81 7.42
N LEU A 36 -4.75 -9.11 6.13
CA LEU A 36 -4.10 -8.22 5.17
C LEU A 36 -5.13 -7.46 4.36
N CYS A 37 -4.84 -6.20 4.07
CA CYS A 37 -5.65 -5.39 3.18
C CYS A 37 -4.79 -4.47 2.31
N ILE A 38 -5.38 -3.99 1.23
CA ILE A 38 -4.83 -2.94 0.37
C ILE A 38 -5.90 -1.86 0.17
N SER A 39 -5.46 -0.66 -0.19
CA SER A 39 -6.38 0.37 -0.67
C SER A 39 -6.68 0.15 -2.15
N ILE A 40 -7.91 0.41 -2.58
CA ILE A 40 -8.26 0.47 -4.00
C ILE A 40 -7.38 1.50 -4.74
N ALA A 41 -6.89 2.51 -4.03
CA ALA A 41 -5.95 3.49 -4.57
C ALA A 41 -4.64 2.85 -5.06
N SER A 42 -4.18 1.79 -4.43
CA SER A 42 -2.99 1.05 -4.88
C SER A 42 -3.21 0.44 -6.27
N LEU A 43 -4.40 -0.10 -6.53
CA LEU A 43 -4.74 -0.62 -7.86
C LEU A 43 -4.79 0.49 -8.91
N TRP A 44 -5.27 1.66 -8.54
CA TRP A 44 -5.29 2.83 -9.42
C TRP A 44 -3.87 3.32 -9.71
N GLU A 45 -3.02 3.41 -8.70
CA GLU A 45 -1.60 3.77 -8.88
C GLU A 45 -0.89 2.81 -9.84
N ILE A 46 -1.10 1.51 -9.67
CA ILE A 46 -0.57 0.48 -10.59
C ILE A 46 -1.08 0.69 -12.01
N ALA A 47 -2.37 0.97 -12.17
CA ALA A 47 -2.97 1.23 -13.48
C ALA A 47 -2.32 2.41 -14.18
N ILE A 48 -2.09 3.51 -13.46
CA ILE A 48 -1.44 4.72 -13.98
C ILE A 48 0.01 4.41 -14.40
N LYS A 49 0.77 3.77 -13.52
CA LYS A 49 2.17 3.43 -13.79
C LYS A 49 2.32 2.46 -14.96
N LYS A 50 1.40 1.50 -15.06
CA LYS A 50 1.35 0.57 -16.19
C LYS A 50 1.08 1.31 -17.51
N LYS A 51 0.10 2.22 -17.53
CA LYS A 51 -0.24 3.03 -18.71
C LYS A 51 0.93 3.90 -19.16
N LEU A 52 1.69 4.44 -18.23
CA LEU A 52 2.85 5.30 -18.51
C LEU A 52 4.12 4.51 -18.85
N GLY A 53 4.07 3.18 -18.88
CA GLY A 53 5.24 2.35 -19.13
C GLY A 53 6.27 2.33 -18.01
N LYS A 54 5.92 2.81 -16.80
CA LYS A 54 6.81 2.83 -15.64
C LYS A 54 6.81 1.53 -14.85
N LEU A 55 5.87 0.64 -15.13
CA LEU A 55 5.73 -0.63 -14.43
C LEU A 55 5.39 -1.71 -15.45
N ASP A 56 6.34 -2.63 -15.65
CA ASP A 56 6.17 -3.74 -16.59
C ASP A 56 5.44 -4.91 -15.93
N ILE A 57 4.14 -4.78 -15.80
CA ILE A 57 3.23 -5.82 -15.32
C ILE A 57 2.29 -6.21 -16.44
N LYS A 58 2.26 -7.48 -16.79
CA LYS A 58 1.40 -8.02 -17.88
C LYS A 58 -0.03 -8.25 -17.43
N SER A 59 -0.26 -8.46 -16.14
CA SER A 59 -1.60 -8.70 -15.61
C SER A 59 -2.49 -7.48 -15.72
N SER A 60 -3.78 -7.69 -16.00
CA SER A 60 -4.78 -6.64 -15.90
C SER A 60 -5.02 -6.27 -14.43
N ILE A 61 -5.59 -5.09 -14.18
CA ILE A 61 -5.97 -4.69 -12.82
C ILE A 61 -7.01 -5.64 -12.24
N ARG A 62 -7.95 -6.13 -13.04
CA ARG A 62 -8.93 -7.15 -12.63
C ARG A 62 -8.22 -8.40 -12.10
N ARG A 63 -7.21 -8.87 -12.82
CA ARG A 63 -6.47 -10.06 -12.41
C ARG A 63 -5.70 -9.85 -11.11
N ILE A 64 -5.12 -8.66 -10.91
CA ILE A 64 -4.45 -8.32 -9.65
C ILE A 64 -5.47 -8.31 -8.50
N ALA A 65 -6.63 -7.70 -8.71
CA ALA A 65 -7.71 -7.69 -7.71
C ALA A 65 -8.19 -9.10 -7.37
N ASP A 66 -8.36 -9.96 -8.38
CA ASP A 66 -8.77 -11.35 -8.17
C ASP A 66 -7.72 -12.14 -7.38
N LYS A 67 -6.44 -11.95 -7.68
CA LYS A 67 -5.34 -12.55 -6.91
C LYS A 67 -5.34 -12.10 -5.45
N CYS A 68 -5.60 -10.83 -5.20
CA CYS A 68 -5.74 -10.33 -3.83
C CYS A 68 -6.87 -11.05 -3.09
N LYS A 69 -8.03 -11.14 -3.70
CA LYS A 69 -9.20 -11.83 -3.11
C LYS A 69 -8.92 -13.30 -2.86
N ASP A 70 -8.31 -13.99 -3.80
CA ASP A 70 -7.95 -15.42 -3.67
C ASP A 70 -6.93 -15.64 -2.55
N ALA A 71 -6.05 -14.68 -2.32
CA ALA A 71 -5.07 -14.71 -1.23
C ALA A 71 -5.64 -14.25 0.13
N GLY A 72 -6.93 -13.89 0.20
CA GLY A 72 -7.55 -13.39 1.41
C GLY A 72 -7.18 -11.95 1.75
N ILE A 73 -6.67 -11.19 0.80
CA ILE A 73 -6.32 -9.78 0.97
C ILE A 73 -7.56 -8.92 0.65
N TRP A 74 -7.99 -8.14 1.63
CA TRP A 74 -9.16 -7.26 1.48
C TRP A 74 -8.80 -6.02 0.68
N ILE A 75 -9.69 -5.60 -0.21
CA ILE A 75 -9.54 -4.36 -0.97
C ILE A 75 -10.45 -3.31 -0.34
N LEU A 76 -9.84 -2.30 0.28
CA LEU A 76 -10.56 -1.23 0.96
C LEU A 76 -10.97 -0.14 -0.03
N PRO A 77 -12.22 0.35 0.06
CA PRO A 77 -12.64 1.50 -0.74
C PRO A 77 -11.99 2.78 -0.22
N ILE A 78 -12.03 3.83 -1.04
CA ILE A 78 -11.70 5.19 -0.62
C ILE A 78 -12.94 5.79 0.04
N THR A 79 -12.82 6.22 1.30
CA THR A 79 -13.93 6.84 2.03
C THR A 79 -13.69 8.32 2.26
N VAL A 80 -14.75 9.07 2.54
CA VAL A 80 -14.66 10.50 2.87
C VAL A 80 -13.78 10.74 4.10
N LYS A 81 -13.84 9.88 5.10
CA LYS A 81 -12.99 9.95 6.30
C LYS A 81 -11.50 9.96 5.95
N TYR A 82 -11.09 9.11 5.00
CA TYR A 82 -9.69 9.03 4.59
C TYR A 82 -9.27 10.30 3.86
N LEU A 83 -10.15 10.84 3.02
CA LEU A 83 -9.89 12.08 2.29
C LEU A 83 -9.76 13.27 3.26
N ASP A 84 -10.64 13.39 4.23
CA ASP A 84 -10.55 14.43 5.27
C ASP A 84 -9.23 14.33 6.03
N LYS A 85 -8.79 13.12 6.34
CA LYS A 85 -7.53 12.91 7.06
C LYS A 85 -6.32 13.38 6.25
N THR A 86 -6.35 13.30 4.93
CA THR A 86 -5.25 13.77 4.09
C THR A 86 -4.96 15.26 4.26
N ILE A 87 -5.99 16.06 4.56
CA ILE A 87 -5.86 17.50 4.80
C ILE A 87 -5.14 17.79 6.12
N GLU A 88 -5.37 16.96 7.14
CA GLU A 88 -4.78 17.12 8.46
C GLU A 88 -3.30 16.73 8.53
N LEU A 89 -2.82 15.95 7.57
CA LEU A 89 -1.44 15.48 7.56
C LEU A 89 -0.49 16.60 7.14
N GLU A 90 0.35 17.05 8.06
CA GLU A 90 1.47 17.94 7.78
C GLU A 90 2.60 17.10 7.19
N LEU A 91 2.63 16.99 5.88
CA LEU A 91 3.64 16.22 5.20
C LEU A 91 4.89 17.05 4.91
N ASN A 92 6.05 16.44 5.11
CA ASN A 92 7.31 17.02 4.68
C ASN A 92 7.33 17.18 3.16
N LYS A 93 8.18 18.10 2.66
CA LYS A 93 8.30 18.40 1.22
C LYS A 93 8.56 17.19 0.34
N ASP A 94 9.09 16.11 0.91
CA ASP A 94 9.44 14.87 0.21
C ASP A 94 8.27 13.89 0.05
N HIS A 95 7.11 14.16 0.67
CA HIS A 95 5.95 13.27 0.66
C HIS A 95 4.72 13.94 0.05
N HIS A 96 4.83 14.32 -1.23
CA HIS A 96 3.72 14.94 -1.95
C HIS A 96 2.88 13.94 -2.76
N ASP A 97 3.27 12.67 -2.81
CA ASP A 97 2.55 11.66 -3.56
C ASP A 97 1.14 11.46 -3.01
N PRO A 98 0.08 11.71 -3.79
CA PRO A 98 -1.29 11.62 -3.31
C PRO A 98 -1.69 10.19 -2.91
N PHE A 99 -1.13 9.17 -3.54
CA PHE A 99 -1.41 7.78 -3.19
C PHE A 99 -0.83 7.44 -1.82
N ASP A 100 0.41 7.82 -1.56
CA ASP A 100 1.06 7.61 -0.25
C ASP A 100 0.30 8.34 0.86
N ARG A 101 -0.14 9.57 0.59
CA ARG A 101 -0.95 10.35 1.54
C ARG A 101 -2.26 9.65 1.88
N LEU A 102 -2.96 9.14 0.86
CA LEU A 102 -4.23 8.46 1.04
C LEU A 102 -4.07 7.13 1.80
N ILE A 103 -3.05 6.35 1.46
CA ILE A 103 -2.76 5.08 2.12
C ILE A 103 -2.39 5.32 3.59
N LEU A 104 -1.52 6.30 3.85
CA LEU A 104 -1.14 6.69 5.20
C LEU A 104 -2.35 7.16 6.02
N SER A 105 -3.20 7.98 5.44
CA SER A 105 -4.43 8.46 6.09
C SER A 105 -5.37 7.31 6.43
N THR A 106 -5.51 6.35 5.53
CA THR A 106 -6.31 5.14 5.76
C THR A 106 -5.78 4.35 6.96
N ALA A 107 -4.47 4.13 7.02
CA ALA A 107 -3.85 3.41 8.14
C ALA A 107 -4.08 4.13 9.47
N ILE A 108 -3.96 5.45 9.50
CA ILE A 108 -4.16 6.26 10.71
C ILE A 108 -5.62 6.22 11.16
N VAL A 109 -6.56 6.47 10.26
CA VAL A 109 -8.00 6.49 10.58
C VAL A 109 -8.47 5.13 11.11
N GLU A 110 -8.03 4.04 10.50
CA GLU A 110 -8.44 2.69 10.88
C GLU A 110 -7.56 2.08 11.99
N ASN A 111 -6.51 2.77 12.39
CA ASN A 111 -5.51 2.27 13.35
C ASN A 111 -4.89 0.94 12.89
N TYR A 112 -4.62 0.82 11.59
CA TYR A 112 -3.95 -0.33 11.01
C TYR A 112 -2.44 -0.13 11.01
N THR A 113 -1.71 -1.23 11.06
CA THR A 113 -0.26 -1.20 10.85
C THR A 113 0.03 -1.17 9.35
N LEU A 114 0.78 -0.18 8.90
CA LEU A 114 1.18 -0.03 7.51
C LEU A 114 2.43 -0.87 7.24
N ILE A 115 2.38 -1.70 6.22
CA ILE A 115 3.56 -2.38 5.66
C ILE A 115 4.01 -1.58 4.46
N SER A 116 5.17 -0.93 4.58
CA SER A 116 5.69 0.00 3.59
C SER A 116 7.17 -0.26 3.33
N THR A 117 7.61 0.03 2.12
CA THR A 117 9.04 0.07 1.81
C THR A 117 9.69 1.41 2.20
N ASP A 118 8.90 2.37 2.64
CA ASP A 118 9.35 3.69 3.06
C ASP A 118 9.25 3.86 4.58
N SER A 119 10.38 3.73 5.27
CA SER A 119 10.48 3.91 6.72
C SER A 119 10.12 5.31 7.20
N LYS A 120 10.19 6.32 6.32
CA LYS A 120 9.84 7.71 6.65
C LYS A 120 8.35 7.88 6.95
N MET A 121 7.50 6.94 6.57
CA MET A 121 6.08 6.95 6.90
C MET A 121 5.82 6.93 8.41
N ARG A 122 6.76 6.48 9.23
CA ARG A 122 6.65 6.48 10.71
C ARG A 122 6.48 7.87 11.31
N GLN A 123 7.07 8.89 10.70
CA GLN A 123 7.05 10.25 11.23
C GLN A 123 5.66 10.89 11.27
N TYR A 124 4.67 10.30 10.62
CA TYR A 124 3.31 10.84 10.52
C TYR A 124 2.32 10.19 11.51
N GLY A 125 2.81 9.45 12.49
CA GLY A 125 1.96 8.86 13.52
C GLY A 125 1.35 7.51 13.16
N ALA A 126 1.66 6.94 12.01
CA ALA A 126 1.27 5.59 11.67
C ALA A 126 2.23 4.56 12.28
N LYS A 127 1.69 3.38 12.61
CA LYS A 127 2.52 2.22 12.92
C LYS A 127 3.02 1.65 11.59
N VAL A 128 4.33 1.59 11.39
CA VAL A 128 4.93 1.17 10.11
C VAL A 128 5.93 0.03 10.33
N ILE A 129 5.80 -0.97 9.50
CA ILE A 129 6.76 -2.08 9.35
C ILE A 129 7.22 -2.07 7.88
N TRP A 130 8.50 -2.24 7.65
CA TRP A 130 9.06 -2.29 6.29
C TRP A 130 9.97 -3.48 6.07
#